data_c0d8031fe881532e3477c44ba597c613
#
_entry.id   c0d8031fe881532e3477c44ba597c613
#
_cell.length_a   1.000
_cell.length_b   1.000
_cell.length_c   1.000
_cell.angle_alpha   90.00
_cell.angle_beta   90.00
_cell.angle_gamma   90.00
#
_symmetry.space_group_name_H-M   'P 1'
#
loop_
_entity.id
_entity.type
_entity.pdbx_description
1 polymer ?
#
loop_
_entity_poly.entity_id
_entity_poly.type
_entity_poly.pdbx_seq_one_letter_code
_entity_poly.pdbx_strand_id
1 'polypeptide(L)'
;MKFLKIFALLSILSTQAFATVSFSVKNEEIPKTKILFLGFDQADARWRSDAFDIFERIRKNLKTTDLFEVIKQARDTSPNAVVGRDNLSVEALPDFEKYSKAGIGAIVISEFNLDLAGNLEIRVRMWDVLDARQLFGKVYTASKDNMRKVANVISNEIFKAISGETAGHFTSQILYVSESGELKNRIKKINIIDFDGEEHRVLSDGRELVMTPVFSKKRDEIFYVRYFLGRPQVFSMNLQTLRLQKVGGFRVSTLSPFAHPKDSNLLLLSAIEEGNSDIFEMNIAANTALKLTKHPAIDTTPSYSPDGKFVAFSSDRAGGQQIYLMNLDGSSVKKISTGQGTYSKPVWSPDGKLIAFTRIKGGQFSIGVMLPNGESEKLLSTGYLVEGAKWSPNGRYLIFSKKKGPFGKDSIPRLWIVDIITGFEFEVPTPENEGATDPDWAASNQ
;
A
#
# COMPACT_ATOMS: atom_id res chain seq x y z
N MET A 1 22.45 63.48 -56.95
CA MET A 1 21.15 63.24 -56.34
C MET A 1 20.84 61.79 -56.46
N LYS A 2 21.15 60.97 -55.46
CA LYS A 2 20.74 59.55 -55.36
C LYS A 2 20.28 59.28 -53.93
N PHE A 3 18.99 59.00 -53.79
CA PHE A 3 18.37 58.59 -52.52
C PHE A 3 18.80 57.17 -52.14
N LEU A 4 19.42 57.05 -50.97
CA LEU A 4 19.73 55.75 -50.35
C LEU A 4 18.60 55.41 -49.42
N LYS A 5 17.80 54.35 -49.74
CA LYS A 5 16.79 53.78 -48.86
C LYS A 5 17.46 52.80 -47.97
N ILE A 6 17.50 53.07 -46.65
CA ILE A 6 17.86 52.11 -45.61
C ILE A 6 16.64 51.30 -45.25
N PHE A 7 16.66 49.98 -45.54
CA PHE A 7 15.70 49.03 -45.04
C PHE A 7 16.12 48.60 -43.62
N ALA A 8 15.38 49.04 -42.62
CA ALA A 8 15.52 48.50 -41.27
C ALA A 8 14.70 47.19 -41.17
N LEU A 9 15.41 46.06 -41.01
CA LEU A 9 14.81 44.77 -40.74
C LEU A 9 14.46 44.72 -39.23
N LEU A 10 13.17 44.86 -38.88
CA LEU A 10 12.67 44.60 -37.55
C LEU A 10 12.55 43.08 -37.42
N SER A 11 13.46 42.43 -36.69
CA SER A 11 13.31 41.06 -36.21
C SER A 11 12.32 41.05 -35.03
N ILE A 12 11.10 40.62 -35.30
CA ILE A 12 10.11 40.32 -34.26
C ILE A 12 10.52 39.00 -33.61
N LEU A 13 11.15 39.11 -32.46
CA LEU A 13 11.30 37.95 -31.55
C LEU A 13 9.91 37.66 -30.94
N SER A 14 9.20 36.68 -31.47
CA SER A 14 8.03 36.11 -30.82
C SER A 14 8.48 35.30 -29.60
N THR A 15 8.42 35.90 -28.42
CA THR A 15 8.47 35.17 -27.17
C THR A 15 7.16 34.35 -27.06
N GLN A 16 7.22 33.07 -27.37
CA GLN A 16 6.15 32.15 -27.02
C GLN A 16 6.08 32.08 -25.48
N ALA A 17 5.13 32.79 -24.91
CA ALA A 17 4.73 32.58 -23.52
C ALA A 17 4.08 31.19 -23.44
N PHE A 18 4.80 30.24 -22.90
CA PHE A 18 4.18 28.97 -22.46
C PHE A 18 3.20 29.31 -21.34
N ALA A 19 1.92 29.31 -21.67
CA ALA A 19 0.87 29.36 -20.68
C ALA A 19 0.99 28.10 -19.82
N THR A 20 1.46 28.26 -18.61
CA THR A 20 1.37 27.20 -17.57
C THR A 20 -0.12 27.03 -17.26
N VAL A 21 -0.73 26.00 -17.82
CA VAL A 21 -2.09 25.60 -17.46
C VAL A 21 -2.02 24.99 -16.06
N SER A 22 -2.33 25.79 -15.04
CA SER A 22 -2.50 25.30 -13.70
C SER A 22 -3.89 24.68 -13.58
N PHE A 23 -3.97 23.37 -13.54
CA PHE A 23 -5.20 22.68 -13.15
C PHE A 23 -5.29 22.70 -11.62
N SER A 24 -6.20 23.48 -11.07
CA SER A 24 -6.69 23.22 -9.73
C SER A 24 -7.76 22.12 -9.86
N VAL A 25 -7.41 20.88 -9.51
CA VAL A 25 -8.42 19.85 -9.28
C VAL A 25 -9.12 20.26 -7.99
N LYS A 26 -10.32 20.82 -8.09
CA LYS A 26 -11.26 20.78 -6.97
C LYS A 26 -11.52 19.30 -6.70
N ASN A 27 -11.30 18.87 -5.46
CA ASN A 27 -11.75 17.55 -5.01
C ASN A 27 -13.28 17.54 -5.17
N GLU A 28 -13.77 17.06 -6.31
CA GLU A 28 -15.14 16.60 -6.39
C GLU A 28 -15.21 15.35 -5.55
N GLU A 29 -16.02 15.35 -4.51
CA GLU A 29 -16.29 14.16 -3.71
C GLU A 29 -16.82 13.09 -4.65
N ILE A 30 -16.06 11.98 -4.77
CA ILE A 30 -16.54 10.84 -5.56
C ILE A 30 -17.78 10.30 -4.83
N PRO A 31 -18.94 10.27 -5.48
CA PRO A 31 -20.17 9.81 -4.83
C PRO A 31 -20.01 8.37 -4.38
N LYS A 32 -20.26 8.12 -3.08
CA LYS A 32 -20.14 6.78 -2.49
C LYS A 32 -21.28 5.88 -2.98
N THR A 33 -20.92 4.65 -3.35
CA THR A 33 -21.92 3.64 -3.68
C THR A 33 -22.61 3.17 -2.40
N LYS A 34 -23.93 3.32 -2.32
CA LYS A 34 -24.76 2.81 -1.23
C LYS A 34 -24.95 1.32 -1.38
N ILE A 35 -24.47 0.54 -0.42
CA ILE A 35 -24.58 -0.93 -0.38
C ILE A 35 -25.54 -1.32 0.74
N LEU A 36 -26.64 -1.95 0.39
CA LEU A 36 -27.60 -2.50 1.34
C LEU A 36 -27.27 -3.95 1.67
N PHE A 37 -27.16 -4.25 2.97
CA PHE A 37 -26.93 -5.61 3.46
C PHE A 37 -28.21 -6.20 4.03
N LEU A 38 -28.59 -7.37 3.54
CA LEU A 38 -29.76 -8.14 3.94
C LEU A 38 -29.35 -9.52 4.49
N GLY A 39 -30.12 -10.08 5.43
CA GLY A 39 -29.99 -11.44 5.92
C GLY A 39 -29.03 -11.65 7.09
N PHE A 40 -28.15 -10.72 7.43
CA PHE A 40 -27.20 -10.87 8.55
C PHE A 40 -27.88 -10.95 9.94
N ASP A 41 -29.10 -10.52 10.09
CA ASP A 41 -29.89 -10.61 11.33
C ASP A 41 -30.80 -11.83 11.39
N GLN A 42 -30.85 -12.64 10.34
CA GLN A 42 -31.71 -13.82 10.19
C GLN A 42 -31.02 -15.13 10.63
N ALA A 43 -29.76 -15.07 11.03
CA ALA A 43 -29.05 -16.25 11.53
C ALA A 43 -29.77 -16.89 12.74
N ASP A 44 -29.67 -18.21 12.84
CA ASP A 44 -30.10 -18.98 14.04
C ASP A 44 -29.55 -18.30 15.30
N ALA A 45 -30.32 -18.39 16.40
CA ALA A 45 -29.98 -17.73 17.68
C ALA A 45 -28.55 -18.06 18.15
N ARG A 46 -28.05 -19.26 17.85
CA ARG A 46 -26.69 -19.72 18.20
C ARG A 46 -25.59 -18.99 17.45
N TRP A 47 -25.86 -18.50 16.24
CA TRP A 47 -24.88 -17.86 15.33
C TRP A 47 -25.16 -16.38 15.07
N ARG A 48 -26.16 -15.82 15.75
CA ARG A 48 -26.55 -14.43 15.52
C ARG A 48 -25.46 -13.44 15.88
N SER A 49 -24.71 -13.69 16.96
CA SER A 49 -23.56 -12.88 17.35
C SER A 49 -22.46 -12.95 16.29
N ASP A 50 -22.14 -14.17 15.86
CA ASP A 50 -21.08 -14.41 14.87
C ASP A 50 -21.40 -13.78 13.50
N ALA A 51 -22.65 -13.90 13.06
CA ALA A 51 -23.14 -13.23 11.83
C ALA A 51 -23.06 -11.70 11.96
N PHE A 52 -23.39 -11.17 13.13
CA PHE A 52 -23.24 -9.74 13.39
C PHE A 52 -21.77 -9.29 13.37
N ASP A 53 -20.86 -10.07 13.95
CA ASP A 53 -19.43 -9.77 13.98
C ASP A 53 -18.82 -9.80 12.56
N ILE A 54 -19.23 -10.77 11.72
CA ILE A 54 -18.86 -10.84 10.30
C ILE A 54 -19.34 -9.56 9.58
N PHE A 55 -20.60 -9.16 9.76
CA PHE A 55 -21.14 -7.96 9.14
C PHE A 55 -20.39 -6.71 9.57
N GLU A 56 -20.17 -6.51 10.88
CA GLU A 56 -19.46 -5.34 11.40
C GLU A 56 -18.01 -5.29 10.89
N ARG A 57 -17.36 -6.43 10.72
CA ARG A 57 -16.02 -6.52 10.11
C ARG A 57 -16.06 -6.10 8.63
N ILE A 58 -16.99 -6.62 7.85
CA ILE A 58 -17.17 -6.22 6.45
C ILE A 58 -17.43 -4.71 6.37
N ARG A 59 -18.33 -4.18 7.20
CA ARG A 59 -18.66 -2.74 7.26
C ARG A 59 -17.42 -1.90 7.57
N LYS A 60 -16.62 -2.29 8.58
CA LYS A 60 -15.38 -1.63 8.97
C LYS A 60 -14.38 -1.62 7.80
N ASN A 61 -14.17 -2.77 7.16
CA ASN A 61 -13.27 -2.90 6.02
C ASN A 61 -13.68 -1.98 4.86
N LEU A 62 -14.94 -2.05 4.42
CA LEU A 62 -15.44 -1.25 3.31
C LEU A 62 -15.36 0.26 3.60
N LYS A 63 -15.55 0.67 4.86
CA LYS A 63 -15.43 2.07 5.28
C LYS A 63 -14.00 2.61 5.08
N THR A 64 -12.96 1.79 5.20
CA THR A 64 -11.57 2.24 5.00
C THR A 64 -11.25 2.62 3.55
N THR A 65 -12.11 2.26 2.60
CA THR A 65 -11.93 2.62 1.19
C THR A 65 -12.48 3.99 0.82
N ASP A 66 -13.34 4.55 1.65
CA ASP A 66 -14.12 5.78 1.40
C ASP A 66 -15.00 5.75 0.11
N LEU A 67 -15.16 4.58 -0.50
CA LEU A 67 -15.95 4.39 -1.72
C LEU A 67 -17.39 4.00 -1.46
N PHE A 68 -17.70 3.53 -0.24
CA PHE A 68 -18.97 2.90 0.07
C PHE A 68 -19.66 3.53 1.27
N GLU A 69 -20.99 3.63 1.17
CA GLU A 69 -21.88 3.85 2.29
C GLU A 69 -22.61 2.53 2.57
N VAL A 70 -22.25 1.87 3.68
CA VAL A 70 -22.86 0.59 4.07
C VAL A 70 -24.12 0.83 4.85
N ILE A 71 -25.24 0.36 4.32
CA ILE A 71 -26.57 0.47 4.90
C ILE A 71 -26.98 -0.92 5.42
N LYS A 72 -27.30 -1.00 6.71
CA LYS A 72 -27.92 -2.18 7.31
C LYS A 72 -29.43 -2.03 7.24
N GLN A 73 -30.14 -3.08 6.92
CA GLN A 73 -31.58 -3.09 7.04
C GLN A 73 -31.97 -2.74 8.48
N ALA A 74 -32.67 -1.63 8.67
CA ALA A 74 -33.17 -1.24 9.98
C ALA A 74 -34.35 -2.14 10.35
N ARG A 75 -34.44 -2.53 11.63
CA ARG A 75 -35.66 -3.08 12.22
C ARG A 75 -36.74 -2.00 12.40
N ASP A 76 -36.61 -0.91 11.64
CA ASP A 76 -37.46 0.25 11.79
C ASP A 76 -38.87 -0.08 11.27
N THR A 77 -39.86 0.06 12.15
CA THR A 77 -41.27 -0.11 11.88
C THR A 77 -41.92 1.19 11.41
N SER A 78 -41.16 2.24 11.14
CA SER A 78 -41.70 3.51 10.69
C SER A 78 -42.25 3.41 9.27
N PRO A 79 -43.39 4.07 8.95
CA PRO A 79 -43.98 4.06 7.61
C PRO A 79 -43.09 4.68 6.52
N ASN A 80 -42.05 5.41 6.93
CA ASN A 80 -41.07 6.09 6.05
C ASN A 80 -39.71 5.37 6.00
N ALA A 81 -39.57 4.16 6.56
CA ALA A 81 -38.35 3.37 6.43
C ALA A 81 -38.16 3.04 4.94
N VAL A 82 -37.10 3.60 4.36
CA VAL A 82 -36.76 3.50 2.91
C VAL A 82 -36.57 2.04 2.47
N VAL A 83 -36.35 1.12 3.43
CA VAL A 83 -36.16 -0.31 3.18
C VAL A 83 -36.92 -1.09 4.25
N GLY A 84 -38.12 -1.55 3.93
CA GLY A 84 -38.94 -2.44 4.78
C GLY A 84 -38.24 -3.78 5.01
N ARG A 85 -38.82 -4.63 5.90
CA ARG A 85 -38.33 -5.99 6.18
C ARG A 85 -38.48 -6.88 4.94
N ASP A 86 -37.54 -6.79 4.00
CA ASP A 86 -37.49 -7.73 2.89
C ASP A 86 -36.66 -8.94 3.36
N ASN A 87 -37.36 -10.01 3.71
CA ASN A 87 -36.74 -11.32 3.93
C ASN A 87 -36.49 -11.96 2.55
N LEU A 88 -35.45 -11.48 1.86
CA LEU A 88 -35.06 -12.07 0.60
C LEU A 88 -34.15 -13.26 0.86
N SER A 89 -34.55 -14.43 0.35
CA SER A 89 -33.65 -15.57 0.18
C SER A 89 -32.53 -15.22 -0.79
N VAL A 90 -31.35 -15.80 -0.63
CA VAL A 90 -30.24 -15.64 -1.60
C VAL A 90 -30.65 -16.07 -3.01
N GLU A 91 -31.67 -16.92 -3.16
CA GLU A 91 -32.18 -17.36 -4.45
C GLU A 91 -33.20 -16.39 -5.07
N ALA A 92 -33.73 -15.44 -4.28
CA ALA A 92 -34.74 -14.50 -4.76
C ALA A 92 -34.12 -13.36 -5.59
N LEU A 93 -34.85 -12.91 -6.60
CA LEU A 93 -34.50 -11.70 -7.32
C LEU A 93 -34.94 -10.48 -6.52
N PRO A 94 -34.05 -9.48 -6.33
CA PRO A 94 -34.41 -8.22 -5.69
C PRO A 94 -35.42 -7.42 -6.54
N ASP A 95 -36.25 -6.63 -5.89
CA ASP A 95 -37.03 -5.58 -6.55
C ASP A 95 -36.10 -4.39 -6.87
N PHE A 96 -35.45 -4.46 -8.04
CA PHE A 96 -34.46 -3.47 -8.46
C PHE A 96 -35.03 -2.06 -8.56
N GLU A 97 -36.30 -1.92 -8.99
CA GLU A 97 -36.95 -0.61 -9.12
C GLU A 97 -37.13 0.05 -7.75
N LYS A 98 -37.58 -0.71 -6.75
CA LYS A 98 -37.73 -0.24 -5.38
C LYS A 98 -36.41 0.28 -4.82
N TYR A 99 -35.34 -0.51 -4.97
CA TYR A 99 -34.03 -0.17 -4.41
C TYR A 99 -33.34 0.96 -5.15
N SER A 100 -33.50 1.03 -6.47
CA SER A 100 -33.02 2.14 -7.30
C SER A 100 -33.68 3.47 -6.89
N LYS A 101 -35.01 3.49 -6.68
CA LYS A 101 -35.72 4.68 -6.17
C LYS A 101 -35.25 5.11 -4.78
N ALA A 102 -34.76 4.18 -3.97
CA ALA A 102 -34.16 4.44 -2.66
C ALA A 102 -32.67 4.90 -2.76
N GLY A 103 -32.11 5.00 -3.96
CA GLY A 103 -30.72 5.40 -4.19
C GLY A 103 -29.70 4.33 -3.79
N ILE A 104 -30.10 3.06 -3.68
CA ILE A 104 -29.21 1.93 -3.42
C ILE A 104 -28.52 1.53 -4.73
N GLY A 105 -27.18 1.48 -4.73
CA GLY A 105 -26.40 1.09 -5.90
C GLY A 105 -26.12 -0.42 -5.96
N ALA A 106 -26.00 -1.08 -4.80
CA ALA A 106 -25.78 -2.51 -4.72
C ALA A 106 -26.49 -3.15 -3.53
N ILE A 107 -26.84 -4.44 -3.66
CA ILE A 107 -27.46 -5.23 -2.60
C ILE A 107 -26.62 -6.47 -2.36
N VAL A 108 -26.30 -6.75 -1.08
CA VAL A 108 -25.68 -7.99 -0.61
C VAL A 108 -26.71 -8.76 0.19
N ILE A 109 -27.07 -9.94 -0.28
CA ILE A 109 -27.97 -10.87 0.41
C ILE A 109 -27.14 -12.00 0.98
N SER A 110 -27.37 -12.36 2.26
CA SER A 110 -26.65 -13.43 2.93
C SER A 110 -27.60 -14.38 3.65
N GLU A 111 -27.29 -15.66 3.61
CA GLU A 111 -27.92 -16.72 4.39
C GLU A 111 -26.87 -17.45 5.20
N PHE A 112 -27.25 -17.86 6.41
CA PHE A 112 -26.40 -18.56 7.38
C PHE A 112 -27.01 -19.90 7.71
N ASN A 113 -26.31 -20.97 7.35
CA ASN A 113 -26.70 -22.35 7.62
C ASN A 113 -25.57 -23.06 8.37
N LEU A 114 -25.85 -24.26 8.87
CA LEU A 114 -24.80 -25.16 9.40
C LEU A 114 -24.51 -26.22 8.36
N ASP A 115 -23.21 -26.47 8.13
CA ASP A 115 -22.80 -27.67 7.41
C ASP A 115 -22.88 -28.93 8.27
N LEU A 116 -22.66 -30.08 7.67
CA LEU A 116 -22.72 -31.39 8.37
C LEU A 116 -21.66 -31.53 9.48
N ALA A 117 -20.60 -30.75 9.44
CA ALA A 117 -19.52 -30.71 10.44
C ALA A 117 -19.80 -29.73 11.58
N GLY A 118 -20.89 -28.94 11.48
CA GLY A 118 -21.25 -27.91 12.46
C GLY A 118 -20.55 -26.56 12.25
N ASN A 119 -19.87 -26.37 11.11
CA ASN A 119 -19.33 -25.06 10.74
C ASN A 119 -20.42 -24.17 10.16
N LEU A 120 -20.19 -22.87 10.19
CA LEU A 120 -21.09 -21.89 9.61
C LEU A 120 -20.91 -21.81 8.09
N GLU A 121 -21.92 -22.23 7.33
CA GLU A 121 -22.00 -22.02 5.89
C GLU A 121 -22.65 -20.65 5.64
N ILE A 122 -21.94 -19.77 4.93
CA ILE A 122 -22.37 -18.42 4.62
C ILE A 122 -22.55 -18.32 3.11
N ARG A 123 -23.78 -18.21 2.65
CA ARG A 123 -24.12 -17.96 1.25
C ARG A 123 -24.24 -16.47 1.05
N VAL A 124 -23.51 -15.92 0.08
CA VAL A 124 -23.51 -14.49 -0.21
C VAL A 124 -23.77 -14.30 -1.69
N ARG A 125 -24.75 -13.47 -2.01
CA ARG A 125 -25.04 -13.04 -3.38
C ARG A 125 -25.09 -11.52 -3.45
N MET A 126 -24.43 -10.95 -4.44
CA MET A 126 -24.38 -9.51 -4.64
C MET A 126 -24.97 -9.13 -5.99
N TRP A 127 -25.77 -8.08 -5.99
CA TRP A 127 -26.46 -7.54 -7.15
C TRP A 127 -26.11 -6.07 -7.38
N ASP A 128 -25.89 -5.71 -8.65
CA ASP A 128 -25.93 -4.33 -9.11
C ASP A 128 -27.40 -3.94 -9.30
N VAL A 129 -27.80 -2.84 -8.66
CA VAL A 129 -29.20 -2.40 -8.69
C VAL A 129 -29.51 -1.66 -9.98
N LEU A 130 -28.57 -0.89 -10.53
CA LEU A 130 -28.78 -0.09 -11.73
C LEU A 130 -28.83 -0.97 -12.98
N ASP A 131 -27.91 -1.93 -13.08
CA ASP A 131 -27.84 -2.85 -14.23
C ASP A 131 -28.74 -4.08 -14.05
N ALA A 132 -29.40 -4.24 -12.90
CA ALA A 132 -30.25 -5.38 -12.54
C ALA A 132 -29.55 -6.74 -12.79
N ARG A 133 -28.25 -6.83 -12.50
CA ARG A 133 -27.43 -8.02 -12.77
C ARG A 133 -26.74 -8.52 -11.50
N GLN A 134 -26.53 -9.83 -11.45
CA GLN A 134 -25.74 -10.44 -10.40
C GLN A 134 -24.24 -10.13 -10.62
N LEU A 135 -23.59 -9.59 -9.58
CA LEU A 135 -22.13 -9.37 -9.57
C LEU A 135 -21.38 -10.62 -9.18
N PHE A 136 -21.81 -11.29 -8.12
CA PHE A 136 -21.29 -12.62 -7.73
C PHE A 136 -22.29 -13.38 -6.86
N GLY A 137 -22.08 -14.71 -6.76
CA GLY A 137 -22.74 -15.58 -5.79
C GLY A 137 -21.72 -16.62 -5.32
N LYS A 138 -21.47 -16.68 -4.01
CA LYS A 138 -20.45 -17.54 -3.40
C LYS A 138 -20.92 -18.14 -2.09
N VAL A 139 -20.35 -19.30 -1.76
CA VAL A 139 -20.54 -19.99 -0.49
C VAL A 139 -19.19 -20.02 0.24
N TYR A 140 -19.22 -19.69 1.52
CA TYR A 140 -18.05 -19.71 2.39
C TYR A 140 -18.33 -20.60 3.58
N THR A 141 -17.30 -21.29 4.07
CA THR A 141 -17.37 -22.06 5.33
C THR A 141 -16.52 -21.38 6.38
N ALA A 142 -17.11 -21.08 7.52
CA ALA A 142 -16.44 -20.44 8.64
C ALA A 142 -16.50 -21.32 9.88
N SER A 143 -15.34 -21.58 10.50
CA SER A 143 -15.21 -22.06 11.87
C SER A 143 -15.07 -20.85 12.80
N LYS A 144 -15.21 -21.07 14.12
CA LYS A 144 -15.00 -19.99 15.11
C LYS A 144 -13.64 -19.33 14.99
N ASP A 145 -12.61 -20.07 14.58
CA ASP A 145 -11.23 -19.59 14.51
C ASP A 145 -10.92 -18.79 13.24
N ASN A 146 -11.76 -18.92 12.18
CA ASN A 146 -11.48 -18.27 10.88
C ASN A 146 -12.54 -17.25 10.42
N MET A 147 -13.59 -16.99 11.22
CA MET A 147 -14.70 -16.06 10.85
C MET A 147 -14.19 -14.69 10.39
N ARG A 148 -13.18 -14.15 11.09
CA ARG A 148 -12.55 -12.87 10.71
C ARG A 148 -11.95 -12.94 9.32
N LYS A 149 -11.23 -14.01 9.00
CA LYS A 149 -10.62 -14.22 7.68
C LYS A 149 -11.68 -14.33 6.59
N VAL A 150 -12.77 -15.04 6.87
CA VAL A 150 -13.90 -15.16 5.94
C VAL A 150 -14.55 -13.80 5.71
N ALA A 151 -14.76 -12.98 6.73
CA ALA A 151 -15.27 -11.62 6.57
C ALA A 151 -14.34 -10.74 5.69
N ASN A 152 -13.02 -10.85 5.86
CA ASN A 152 -12.03 -10.15 5.04
C ASN A 152 -12.06 -10.63 3.58
N VAL A 153 -12.25 -11.94 3.33
CA VAL A 153 -12.43 -12.49 1.97
C VAL A 153 -13.72 -11.96 1.33
N ILE A 154 -14.84 -11.95 2.05
CA ILE A 154 -16.11 -11.38 1.55
C ILE A 154 -15.93 -9.89 1.24
N SER A 155 -15.23 -9.13 2.10
CA SER A 155 -14.91 -7.72 1.85
C SER A 155 -14.13 -7.52 0.55
N ASN A 156 -13.13 -8.38 0.28
CA ASN A 156 -12.38 -8.35 -0.98
C ASN A 156 -13.27 -8.59 -2.19
N GLU A 157 -14.22 -9.55 -2.13
CA GLU A 157 -15.13 -9.83 -3.24
C GLU A 157 -16.07 -8.65 -3.52
N ILE A 158 -16.64 -8.06 -2.47
CA ILE A 158 -17.49 -6.86 -2.59
C ILE A 158 -16.69 -5.70 -3.19
N PHE A 159 -15.49 -5.45 -2.67
CA PHE A 159 -14.62 -4.38 -3.16
C PHE A 159 -14.30 -4.56 -4.65
N LYS A 160 -13.86 -5.76 -5.06
CA LYS A 160 -13.54 -6.07 -6.46
C LYS A 160 -14.75 -5.91 -7.39
N ALA A 161 -15.92 -6.37 -6.94
CA ALA A 161 -17.13 -6.35 -7.75
C ALA A 161 -17.59 -4.93 -8.13
N ILE A 162 -17.34 -3.94 -7.26
CA ILE A 162 -17.73 -2.54 -7.49
C ILE A 162 -16.59 -1.70 -8.04
N SER A 163 -15.38 -1.85 -7.51
CA SER A 163 -14.25 -1.01 -7.93
C SER A 163 -13.64 -1.42 -9.28
N GLY A 164 -13.94 -2.64 -9.76
CA GLY A 164 -13.31 -3.22 -10.95
C GLY A 164 -11.86 -3.68 -10.72
N GLU A 165 -11.36 -3.63 -9.49
CA GLU A 165 -10.02 -4.08 -9.15
C GLU A 165 -9.88 -5.60 -9.28
N THR A 166 -8.71 -6.07 -9.73
CA THR A 166 -8.46 -7.50 -9.90
C THR A 166 -8.12 -8.21 -8.59
N ALA A 167 -7.62 -7.48 -7.59
CA ALA A 167 -7.24 -8.02 -6.29
C ALA A 167 -7.77 -7.15 -5.15
N GLY A 168 -8.17 -7.78 -4.05
CA GLY A 168 -8.47 -7.10 -2.81
C GLY A 168 -7.23 -6.96 -1.91
N HIS A 169 -7.35 -6.18 -0.85
CA HIS A 169 -6.25 -5.92 0.10
C HIS A 169 -6.61 -6.27 1.56
N PHE A 170 -7.87 -6.61 1.86
CA PHE A 170 -8.33 -6.88 3.23
C PHE A 170 -7.77 -8.16 3.84
N THR A 171 -7.22 -9.08 3.03
CA THR A 171 -6.54 -10.30 3.49
C THR A 171 -5.02 -10.16 3.47
N SER A 172 -4.48 -8.95 3.27
CA SER A 172 -3.04 -8.72 3.20
C SER A 172 -2.38 -8.59 4.56
N GLN A 173 -1.05 -8.67 4.60
CA GLN A 173 -0.23 -8.53 5.79
C GLN A 173 0.75 -7.38 5.65
N ILE A 174 1.03 -6.74 6.78
CA ILE A 174 1.92 -5.60 6.90
C ILE A 174 3.06 -5.98 7.83
N LEU A 175 4.30 -5.87 7.33
CA LEU A 175 5.51 -5.82 8.14
C LEU A 175 5.77 -4.39 8.56
N TYR A 176 6.29 -4.19 9.76
CA TYR A 176 6.75 -2.88 10.19
C TYR A 176 7.77 -2.98 11.32
N VAL A 177 8.44 -1.88 11.61
CA VAL A 177 9.31 -1.75 12.77
C VAL A 177 8.56 -0.98 13.85
N SER A 178 8.35 -1.59 15.03
CA SER A 178 7.89 -0.84 16.19
C SER A 178 9.07 -0.15 16.89
N GLU A 179 8.79 1.04 17.43
CA GLU A 179 9.77 1.84 18.16
C GLU A 179 9.24 2.19 19.54
N SER A 180 10.02 1.85 20.59
CA SER A 180 9.70 2.20 21.98
C SER A 180 10.94 2.68 22.74
N GLY A 181 10.75 3.18 23.95
CA GLY A 181 11.81 3.70 24.78
C GLY A 181 12.31 5.11 24.41
N GLU A 182 13.25 5.63 25.19
CA GLU A 182 13.84 6.94 24.98
C GLU A 182 14.78 6.98 23.78
N LEU A 183 15.04 8.16 23.20
CA LEU A 183 15.92 8.33 22.04
C LEU A 183 17.29 7.69 22.18
N LYS A 184 17.88 7.72 23.39
CA LYS A 184 19.19 7.14 23.66
C LYS A 184 19.18 5.62 23.77
N ASN A 185 18.03 5.04 24.14
CA ASN A 185 17.84 3.60 24.36
C ASN A 185 16.62 3.12 23.57
N ARG A 186 16.52 3.53 22.29
CA ARG A 186 15.43 3.17 21.41
C ARG A 186 15.44 1.68 21.12
N ILE A 187 14.37 1.00 21.49
CA ILE A 187 14.15 -0.41 21.15
C ILE A 187 13.36 -0.48 19.86
N LYS A 188 13.87 -1.23 18.90
CA LYS A 188 13.21 -1.46 17.61
C LYS A 188 12.96 -2.95 17.43
N LYS A 189 11.73 -3.31 17.04
CA LYS A 189 11.34 -4.69 16.79
C LYS A 189 10.63 -4.82 15.46
N ILE A 190 10.88 -5.92 14.76
CA ILE A 190 10.12 -6.29 13.56
C ILE A 190 8.82 -6.92 13.99
N ASN A 191 7.72 -6.46 13.42
CA ASN A 191 6.37 -6.92 13.68
C ASN A 191 5.67 -7.25 12.37
N ILE A 192 4.69 -8.15 12.45
CA ILE A 192 3.76 -8.45 11.37
C ILE A 192 2.35 -8.38 11.92
N ILE A 193 1.45 -7.78 11.15
CA ILE A 193 0.01 -7.69 11.44
C ILE A 193 -0.79 -7.95 10.17
N ASP A 194 -2.03 -8.38 10.31
CA ASP A 194 -2.97 -8.34 9.20
C ASP A 194 -3.42 -6.90 8.93
N PHE A 195 -3.93 -6.62 7.74
CA PHE A 195 -4.38 -5.29 7.30
C PHE A 195 -5.31 -4.59 8.32
N ASP A 196 -6.16 -5.34 9.00
CA ASP A 196 -7.13 -4.84 9.98
C ASP A 196 -6.55 -4.60 11.38
N GLY A 197 -5.22 -4.80 11.56
CA GLY A 197 -4.51 -4.62 12.83
C GLY A 197 -4.53 -5.83 13.76
N GLU A 198 -5.16 -6.91 13.36
CA GLU A 198 -5.23 -8.16 14.13
C GLU A 198 -4.05 -9.10 13.81
N GLU A 199 -3.98 -10.24 14.49
CA GLU A 199 -2.91 -11.25 14.33
C GLU A 199 -1.50 -10.66 14.50
N HIS A 200 -1.39 -9.69 15.42
CA HIS A 200 -0.11 -9.05 15.72
C HIS A 200 0.91 -10.03 16.28
N ARG A 201 2.05 -10.17 15.61
CA ARG A 201 3.17 -10.99 16.05
C ARG A 201 4.46 -10.19 16.04
N VAL A 202 5.21 -10.27 17.13
CA VAL A 202 6.55 -9.70 17.25
C VAL A 202 7.56 -10.74 16.75
N LEU A 203 8.36 -10.39 15.76
CA LEU A 203 9.30 -11.30 15.10
C LEU A 203 10.74 -11.19 15.62
N SER A 204 11.11 -10.05 16.26
CA SER A 204 12.44 -9.85 16.82
C SER A 204 12.39 -9.38 18.28
N ASP A 205 13.42 -9.68 19.06
CA ASP A 205 13.46 -9.46 20.51
C ASP A 205 13.83 -8.02 20.93
N GLY A 206 14.26 -7.17 19.98
CA GLY A 206 14.62 -5.78 20.23
C GLY A 206 16.02 -5.57 20.85
N ARG A 207 16.84 -6.62 20.94
CA ARG A 207 18.24 -6.51 21.45
C ARG A 207 19.15 -5.77 20.50
N GLU A 208 18.81 -5.76 19.22
CA GLU A 208 19.58 -5.13 18.17
C GLU A 208 18.72 -4.16 17.37
N LEU A 209 19.37 -3.13 16.83
CA LEU A 209 18.71 -2.18 15.99
C LEU A 209 18.34 -2.84 14.65
N VAL A 210 17.06 -2.82 14.32
CA VAL A 210 16.51 -3.37 13.08
C VAL A 210 15.79 -2.29 12.26
N MET A 211 15.81 -2.42 10.92
CA MET A 211 15.22 -1.45 9.99
C MET A 211 14.81 -2.12 8.69
N THR A 212 13.94 -1.45 7.95
CA THR A 212 13.56 -1.75 6.55
C THR A 212 13.27 -3.22 6.27
N PRO A 213 12.35 -3.87 7.02
CA PRO A 213 11.93 -5.23 6.71
C PRO A 213 11.18 -5.26 5.38
N VAL A 214 11.41 -6.29 4.56
CA VAL A 214 10.70 -6.54 3.31
C VAL A 214 10.38 -8.02 3.17
N PHE A 215 9.21 -8.34 2.63
CA PHE A 215 8.82 -9.71 2.33
C PHE A 215 9.67 -10.30 1.20
N SER A 216 10.01 -11.57 1.29
CA SER A 216 10.47 -12.36 0.14
C SER A 216 9.34 -12.55 -0.86
N LYS A 217 9.66 -12.93 -2.10
CA LYS A 217 8.64 -13.27 -3.12
C LYS A 217 7.70 -14.39 -2.67
N LYS A 218 8.21 -15.41 -1.97
CA LYS A 218 7.43 -16.54 -1.47
C LYS A 218 6.69 -16.22 -0.17
N ARG A 219 7.06 -15.11 0.52
CA ARG A 219 6.48 -14.68 1.80
C ARG A 219 6.61 -15.70 2.94
N ASP A 220 7.53 -16.63 2.82
CA ASP A 220 7.98 -17.55 3.86
C ASP A 220 9.17 -17.00 4.64
N GLU A 221 9.77 -15.93 4.12
CA GLU A 221 10.96 -15.28 4.62
C GLU A 221 10.84 -13.76 4.47
N ILE A 222 11.52 -13.01 5.32
CA ILE A 222 11.72 -11.57 5.22
C ILE A 222 13.19 -11.24 5.13
N PHE A 223 13.52 -10.14 4.47
CA PHE A 223 14.84 -9.52 4.50
C PHE A 223 14.75 -8.23 5.30
N TYR A 224 15.80 -7.91 6.08
CA TYR A 224 15.82 -6.69 6.88
C TYR A 224 17.26 -6.28 7.22
N VAL A 225 17.44 -5.02 7.57
CA VAL A 225 18.73 -4.53 8.08
C VAL A 225 18.80 -4.75 9.59
N ARG A 226 19.92 -5.30 10.05
CA ARG A 226 20.25 -5.51 11.46
C ARG A 226 21.64 -4.92 11.73
N TYR A 227 21.79 -4.21 12.83
CA TYR A 227 23.12 -3.82 13.31
C TYR A 227 23.80 -5.02 13.93
N PHE A 228 24.85 -5.49 13.29
CA PHE A 228 25.60 -6.65 13.70
C PHE A 228 27.11 -6.33 13.71
N LEU A 229 27.80 -6.58 14.82
CA LEU A 229 29.22 -6.26 15.00
C LEU A 229 29.55 -4.78 14.67
N GLY A 230 28.69 -3.86 15.13
CA GLY A 230 28.87 -2.41 14.98
C GLY A 230 28.55 -1.81 13.62
N ARG A 231 27.96 -2.58 12.70
CA ARG A 231 27.57 -2.07 11.37
C ARG A 231 26.23 -2.64 10.88
N PRO A 232 25.47 -1.90 10.06
CA PRO A 232 24.25 -2.42 9.46
C PRO A 232 24.57 -3.47 8.40
N GLN A 233 23.85 -4.59 8.44
CA GLN A 233 23.96 -5.68 7.48
C GLN A 233 22.57 -6.26 7.17
N VAL A 234 22.37 -6.75 5.95
CA VAL A 234 21.15 -7.42 5.56
C VAL A 234 21.13 -8.85 6.05
N PHE A 235 20.05 -9.22 6.70
CA PHE A 235 19.74 -10.56 7.18
C PHE A 235 18.42 -11.03 6.56
N SER A 236 18.26 -12.33 6.47
CA SER A 236 16.97 -12.97 6.25
C SER A 236 16.47 -13.64 7.54
N MET A 237 15.15 -13.76 7.66
CA MET A 237 14.48 -14.47 8.74
C MET A 237 13.33 -15.30 8.15
N ASN A 238 13.36 -16.60 8.40
CA ASN A 238 12.22 -17.47 8.05
C ASN A 238 11.05 -17.21 9.00
N LEU A 239 9.86 -16.97 8.47
CA LEU A 239 8.68 -16.55 9.25
C LEU A 239 8.05 -17.65 10.11
N GLN A 240 8.33 -18.93 9.81
CA GLN A 240 7.83 -20.07 10.59
C GLN A 240 8.79 -20.45 11.72
N THR A 241 10.09 -20.55 11.38
CA THR A 241 11.11 -21.05 12.31
C THR A 241 11.87 -19.95 13.05
N LEU A 242 11.72 -18.70 12.63
CA LEU A 242 12.47 -17.51 13.07
C LEU A 242 13.99 -17.66 12.94
N ARG A 243 14.45 -18.62 12.11
CA ARG A 243 15.87 -18.82 11.85
C ARG A 243 16.42 -17.64 11.05
N LEU A 244 17.55 -17.12 11.53
CA LEU A 244 18.26 -15.98 10.95
C LEU A 244 19.43 -16.44 10.09
N GLN A 245 19.66 -15.76 8.98
CA GLN A 245 20.81 -15.94 8.12
C GLN A 245 21.30 -14.59 7.61
N LYS A 246 22.62 -14.36 7.65
CA LYS A 246 23.22 -13.18 7.00
C LYS A 246 23.15 -13.35 5.50
N VAL A 247 22.74 -12.30 4.79
CA VAL A 247 22.68 -12.27 3.32
C VAL A 247 24.04 -11.86 2.75
N GLY A 248 24.65 -12.75 1.98
CA GLY A 248 25.91 -12.52 1.29
C GLY A 248 27.14 -12.50 2.18
N GLY A 249 28.31 -12.52 1.51
CA GLY A 249 29.63 -12.50 2.15
C GLY A 249 30.19 -11.09 2.39
N PHE A 250 29.37 -10.04 2.35
CA PHE A 250 29.84 -8.67 2.50
C PHE A 250 30.53 -8.43 3.84
N ARG A 251 31.73 -7.80 3.77
CA ARG A 251 32.48 -7.33 4.94
C ARG A 251 32.23 -5.85 5.25
N VAL A 252 31.35 -5.20 4.49
CA VAL A 252 30.97 -3.79 4.56
C VAL A 252 29.53 -3.64 5.02
N SER A 253 29.09 -2.42 5.27
CA SER A 253 27.67 -2.11 5.57
C SER A 253 26.80 -2.39 4.38
N THR A 254 25.66 -3.08 4.59
CA THR A 254 24.65 -3.32 3.57
C THR A 254 23.28 -2.84 4.06
N LEU A 255 22.53 -2.18 3.18
CA LEU A 255 21.30 -1.46 3.50
C LEU A 255 20.25 -1.67 2.41
N SER A 256 19.02 -1.23 2.70
CA SER A 256 17.92 -1.08 1.73
C SER A 256 17.64 -2.34 0.90
N PRO A 257 17.37 -3.49 1.53
CA PRO A 257 17.02 -4.70 0.80
C PRO A 257 15.72 -4.49 0.01
N PHE A 258 15.67 -5.04 -1.20
CA PHE A 258 14.47 -5.07 -2.04
C PHE A 258 14.39 -6.40 -2.78
N ALA A 259 13.39 -7.23 -2.45
CA ALA A 259 13.23 -8.56 -3.02
C ALA A 259 12.84 -8.49 -4.51
N HIS A 260 13.40 -9.41 -5.31
CA HIS A 260 13.04 -9.49 -6.72
C HIS A 260 11.58 -9.95 -6.90
N PRO A 261 10.80 -9.32 -7.81
CA PRO A 261 9.36 -9.58 -7.94
C PRO A 261 9.02 -10.98 -8.45
N LYS A 262 9.95 -11.67 -9.10
CA LYS A 262 9.72 -13.00 -9.74
C LYS A 262 10.64 -14.10 -9.22
N ASP A 263 11.86 -13.78 -8.80
CA ASP A 263 12.87 -14.75 -8.36
C ASP A 263 13.20 -14.58 -6.88
N SER A 264 12.90 -15.58 -6.06
CA SER A 264 13.15 -15.56 -4.61
C SER A 264 14.64 -15.59 -4.24
N ASN A 265 15.53 -15.90 -5.19
CA ASN A 265 16.97 -15.94 -4.94
C ASN A 265 17.67 -14.59 -5.21
N LEU A 266 16.98 -13.62 -5.79
CA LEU A 266 17.55 -12.33 -6.13
C LEU A 266 17.07 -11.22 -5.20
N LEU A 267 18.00 -10.37 -4.79
CA LEU A 267 17.76 -9.24 -3.89
C LEU A 267 18.61 -8.05 -4.33
N LEU A 268 18.01 -6.87 -4.50
CA LEU A 268 18.76 -5.63 -4.55
C LEU A 268 19.12 -5.18 -3.13
N LEU A 269 20.28 -4.57 -2.99
CA LEU A 269 20.72 -3.89 -1.79
C LEU A 269 21.70 -2.77 -2.15
N SER A 270 21.92 -1.83 -1.23
CA SER A 270 23.06 -0.92 -1.30
C SER A 270 24.18 -1.37 -0.36
N ALA A 271 25.43 -1.26 -0.80
CA ALA A 271 26.61 -1.56 0.02
C ALA A 271 27.55 -0.36 0.07
N ILE A 272 28.11 -0.09 1.26
CA ILE A 272 29.01 1.03 1.49
C ILE A 272 30.45 0.52 1.47
N GLU A 273 31.19 0.81 0.41
CA GLU A 273 32.59 0.46 0.20
C GLU A 273 33.43 1.74 0.12
N GLU A 274 34.51 1.83 0.91
CA GLU A 274 35.46 2.98 0.90
C GLU A 274 34.80 4.37 1.00
N GLY A 275 33.69 4.44 1.75
CA GLY A 275 32.94 5.70 1.96
C GLY A 275 31.91 6.04 0.86
N ASN A 276 31.84 5.24 -0.22
CA ASN A 276 30.81 5.35 -1.26
C ASN A 276 29.74 4.27 -1.13
N SER A 277 28.51 4.57 -1.54
CA SER A 277 27.40 3.60 -1.56
C SER A 277 26.98 3.31 -3.00
N ASP A 278 26.99 2.03 -3.34
CA ASP A 278 26.60 1.54 -4.66
C ASP A 278 25.49 0.49 -4.55
N ILE A 279 24.76 0.30 -5.66
CA ILE A 279 23.68 -0.70 -5.79
C ILE A 279 24.28 -2.04 -6.24
N PHE A 280 23.86 -3.10 -5.58
CA PHE A 280 24.24 -4.48 -5.91
C PHE A 280 22.98 -5.34 -6.11
N GLU A 281 23.08 -6.30 -7.04
CA GLU A 281 22.17 -7.42 -7.11
C GLU A 281 22.85 -8.65 -6.49
N MET A 282 22.24 -9.18 -5.44
CA MET A 282 22.70 -10.34 -4.70
C MET A 282 21.94 -11.58 -5.15
N ASN A 283 22.66 -12.63 -5.59
CA ASN A 283 22.10 -13.97 -5.71
C ASN A 283 22.34 -14.72 -4.39
N ILE A 284 21.26 -14.94 -3.65
CA ILE A 284 21.29 -15.52 -2.31
C ILE A 284 21.74 -16.98 -2.34
N ALA A 285 21.20 -17.77 -3.29
CA ALA A 285 21.52 -19.19 -3.42
C ALA A 285 22.97 -19.43 -3.85
N ALA A 286 23.47 -18.65 -4.82
CA ALA A 286 24.85 -18.73 -5.29
C ALA A 286 25.84 -17.99 -4.36
N ASN A 287 25.36 -17.18 -3.42
CA ASN A 287 26.16 -16.31 -2.56
C ASN A 287 27.10 -15.38 -3.36
N THR A 288 26.64 -14.83 -4.47
CA THR A 288 27.38 -13.92 -5.36
C THR A 288 26.67 -12.58 -5.46
N ALA A 289 27.42 -11.50 -5.62
CA ALA A 289 26.90 -10.16 -5.77
C ALA A 289 27.45 -9.50 -7.03
N LEU A 290 26.55 -8.90 -7.83
CA LEU A 290 26.89 -8.11 -9.00
C LEU A 290 26.73 -6.63 -8.66
N LYS A 291 27.78 -5.84 -8.81
CA LYS A 291 27.76 -4.39 -8.62
C LYS A 291 27.14 -3.73 -9.86
N LEU A 292 25.96 -3.10 -9.70
CA LEU A 292 25.22 -2.46 -10.77
C LEU A 292 25.61 -1.00 -11.02
N THR A 293 25.97 -0.25 -9.94
CA THR A 293 26.44 1.14 -10.08
C THR A 293 27.90 1.28 -9.69
N LYS A 294 28.61 2.24 -10.31
CA LYS A 294 30.04 2.50 -10.11
C LYS A 294 30.36 3.99 -10.13
N HIS A 295 29.40 4.82 -9.78
CA HIS A 295 29.54 6.28 -9.77
C HIS A 295 30.05 6.74 -8.39
N PRO A 296 30.88 7.81 -8.28
CA PRO A 296 31.33 8.33 -7.00
C PRO A 296 30.24 8.97 -6.13
N ALA A 297 29.02 9.11 -6.65
CA ALA A 297 27.86 9.56 -5.90
C ALA A 297 27.26 8.43 -5.04
N ILE A 298 26.52 8.82 -4.00
CA ILE A 298 25.84 7.90 -3.09
C ILE A 298 24.57 7.37 -3.76
N ASP A 299 24.60 6.11 -4.19
CA ASP A 299 23.47 5.39 -4.78
C ASP A 299 22.81 4.47 -3.71
N THR A 300 21.51 4.67 -3.44
CA THR A 300 20.81 3.98 -2.36
C THR A 300 19.35 3.65 -2.72
N THR A 301 18.69 2.89 -1.85
CA THR A 301 17.24 2.58 -1.91
C THR A 301 16.78 2.08 -3.26
N PRO A 302 17.38 0.99 -3.78
CA PRO A 302 16.99 0.43 -5.06
C PRO A 302 15.61 -0.24 -5.02
N SER A 303 14.92 -0.28 -6.16
CA SER A 303 13.63 -0.95 -6.33
C SER A 303 13.54 -1.53 -7.74
N TYR A 304 13.24 -2.82 -7.87
CA TYR A 304 12.97 -3.45 -9.18
C TYR A 304 11.66 -2.95 -9.78
N SER A 305 11.61 -2.85 -11.10
CA SER A 305 10.35 -2.85 -11.83
C SER A 305 9.65 -4.23 -11.72
N PRO A 306 8.31 -4.32 -11.84
CA PRO A 306 7.58 -5.58 -11.68
C PRO A 306 7.96 -6.67 -12.70
N ASP A 307 8.47 -6.27 -13.86
CA ASP A 307 8.97 -7.20 -14.89
C ASP A 307 10.43 -7.64 -14.63
N GLY A 308 11.14 -6.97 -13.70
CA GLY A 308 12.52 -7.23 -13.32
C GLY A 308 13.56 -6.69 -14.30
N LYS A 309 13.19 -5.79 -15.24
CA LYS A 309 14.10 -5.28 -16.27
C LYS A 309 14.79 -3.97 -15.90
N PHE A 310 14.19 -3.20 -15.01
CA PHE A 310 14.67 -1.87 -14.61
C PHE A 310 14.85 -1.80 -13.10
N VAL A 311 15.74 -0.89 -12.69
CA VAL A 311 15.95 -0.53 -11.29
C VAL A 311 15.76 0.97 -11.14
N ALA A 312 14.85 1.37 -10.23
CA ALA A 312 14.75 2.73 -9.73
C ALA A 312 15.60 2.86 -8.47
N PHE A 313 16.31 3.98 -8.30
CA PHE A 313 17.17 4.20 -7.14
C PHE A 313 17.33 5.68 -6.83
N SER A 314 17.76 6.00 -5.62
CA SER A 314 18.11 7.35 -5.20
C SER A 314 19.59 7.60 -5.40
N SER A 315 19.96 8.78 -5.94
CA SER A 315 21.35 9.19 -6.15
C SER A 315 21.53 10.68 -5.97
N ASP A 316 22.64 11.11 -5.42
CA ASP A 316 23.02 12.53 -5.26
C ASP A 316 23.94 13.06 -6.38
N ARG A 317 24.13 12.31 -7.48
CA ARG A 317 24.99 12.65 -8.61
C ARG A 317 24.66 13.97 -9.32
N ALA A 318 23.49 14.55 -9.06
CA ALA A 318 23.09 15.86 -9.58
C ALA A 318 23.22 16.99 -8.53
N GLY A 319 24.01 16.81 -7.48
CA GLY A 319 24.23 17.78 -6.40
C GLY A 319 23.18 17.76 -5.29
N GLY A 320 22.17 16.90 -5.38
CA GLY A 320 21.15 16.63 -4.37
C GLY A 320 20.45 15.32 -4.70
N GLN A 321 19.85 14.70 -3.69
CA GLN A 321 19.24 13.39 -3.86
C GLN A 321 18.04 13.45 -4.81
N GLN A 322 18.10 12.65 -5.87
CA GLN A 322 17.11 12.55 -6.94
C GLN A 322 16.85 11.08 -7.28
N ILE A 323 15.74 10.81 -8.00
CA ILE A 323 15.41 9.45 -8.46
C ILE A 323 15.95 9.24 -9.87
N TYR A 324 16.59 8.10 -10.05
CA TYR A 324 17.14 7.61 -11.31
C TYR A 324 16.54 6.27 -11.67
N LEU A 325 16.47 5.99 -12.96
CA LEU A 325 16.22 4.68 -13.55
C LEU A 325 17.46 4.18 -14.28
N MET A 326 17.67 2.87 -14.27
CA MET A 326 18.66 2.17 -15.09
C MET A 326 18.10 0.83 -15.56
N ASN A 327 18.70 0.25 -16.59
CA ASN A 327 18.50 -1.14 -16.92
C ASN A 327 19.08 -2.04 -15.81
N LEU A 328 18.60 -3.30 -15.71
CA LEU A 328 19.09 -4.23 -14.70
C LEU A 328 20.58 -4.53 -14.80
N ASP A 329 21.18 -4.40 -15.98
CA ASP A 329 22.62 -4.55 -16.20
C ASP A 329 23.47 -3.31 -15.76
N GLY A 330 22.82 -2.29 -15.17
CA GLY A 330 23.44 -1.04 -14.74
C GLY A 330 23.61 0.01 -15.84
N SER A 331 23.20 -0.27 -17.07
CA SER A 331 23.29 0.65 -18.21
C SER A 331 22.13 1.66 -18.24
N SER A 332 22.24 2.67 -19.12
CA SER A 332 21.16 3.66 -19.40
C SER A 332 20.66 4.43 -18.20
N VAL A 333 21.55 4.82 -17.28
CA VAL A 333 21.20 5.61 -16.08
C VAL A 333 20.62 6.96 -16.47
N LYS A 334 19.37 7.22 -16.07
CA LYS A 334 18.63 8.44 -16.38
C LYS A 334 17.94 8.99 -15.14
N LYS A 335 18.11 10.30 -14.87
CA LYS A 335 17.32 11.01 -13.86
C LYS A 335 15.88 11.15 -14.33
N ILE A 336 14.91 10.81 -13.43
CA ILE A 336 13.48 10.95 -13.73
C ILE A 336 12.78 12.00 -12.86
N SER A 337 13.23 12.26 -11.62
CA SER A 337 12.65 13.35 -10.82
C SER A 337 13.03 14.71 -11.39
N THR A 338 12.05 15.56 -11.68
CA THR A 338 12.22 16.86 -12.34
C THR A 338 11.80 18.05 -11.48
N GLY A 339 11.05 17.80 -10.39
CA GLY A 339 10.55 18.83 -9.50
C GLY A 339 11.62 19.41 -8.57
N GLN A 340 11.24 20.43 -7.80
CA GLN A 340 12.11 21.06 -6.81
C GLN A 340 12.15 20.24 -5.52
N GLY A 341 13.30 20.23 -4.83
CA GLY A 341 13.53 19.51 -3.57
C GLY A 341 14.35 18.25 -3.77
N THR A 342 14.45 17.46 -2.72
CA THR A 342 15.11 16.13 -2.75
C THR A 342 14.09 15.04 -2.90
N TYR A 343 14.42 14.01 -3.66
CA TYR A 343 13.59 12.85 -3.94
C TYR A 343 14.30 11.58 -3.54
N SER A 344 13.61 10.67 -2.86
CA SER A 344 14.23 9.45 -2.34
C SER A 344 13.23 8.30 -2.23
N LYS A 345 13.76 7.10 -1.94
CA LYS A 345 13.01 5.86 -1.67
C LYS A 345 11.99 5.55 -2.79
N PRO A 346 12.41 5.44 -4.06
CA PRO A 346 11.51 5.09 -5.14
C PRO A 346 11.01 3.65 -5.00
N VAL A 347 9.73 3.41 -5.27
CA VAL A 347 9.13 2.08 -5.29
C VAL A 347 8.16 1.96 -6.46
N TRP A 348 8.38 0.99 -7.35
CA TRP A 348 7.51 0.70 -8.47
C TRP A 348 6.16 0.16 -8.01
N SER A 349 5.07 0.61 -8.66
CA SER A 349 3.75 -0.02 -8.48
C SER A 349 3.74 -1.45 -9.01
N PRO A 350 2.90 -2.35 -8.46
CA PRO A 350 2.83 -3.75 -8.91
C PRO A 350 2.50 -3.93 -10.40
N ASP A 351 1.78 -2.98 -11.00
CA ASP A 351 1.44 -2.96 -12.43
C ASP A 351 2.47 -2.24 -13.32
N GLY A 352 3.51 -1.65 -12.72
CA GLY A 352 4.59 -0.96 -13.43
C GLY A 352 4.24 0.41 -13.99
N LYS A 353 3.06 0.95 -13.73
CA LYS A 353 2.62 2.23 -14.31
C LYS A 353 3.12 3.45 -13.55
N LEU A 354 3.40 3.31 -12.25
CA LEU A 354 3.77 4.41 -11.37
C LEU A 354 5.01 4.06 -10.54
N ILE A 355 5.70 5.11 -10.08
CA ILE A 355 6.76 5.06 -9.08
C ILE A 355 6.33 5.93 -7.90
N ALA A 356 6.18 5.34 -6.71
CA ALA A 356 6.00 6.07 -5.47
C ALA A 356 7.35 6.60 -4.98
N PHE A 357 7.35 7.73 -4.28
CA PHE A 357 8.57 8.37 -3.78
C PHE A 357 8.31 9.19 -2.51
N THR A 358 9.38 9.47 -1.78
CA THR A 358 9.41 10.50 -0.74
C THR A 358 10.05 11.77 -1.30
N ARG A 359 9.43 12.93 -1.08
CA ARG A 359 9.95 14.24 -1.47
C ARG A 359 10.10 15.14 -0.25
N ILE A 360 11.21 15.89 -0.19
CA ILE A 360 11.43 16.91 0.83
C ILE A 360 11.65 18.25 0.12
N LYS A 361 10.82 19.23 0.43
CA LYS A 361 10.92 20.60 -0.07
C LYS A 361 10.62 21.61 1.03
N GLY A 362 11.55 22.55 1.30
CA GLY A 362 11.37 23.56 2.34
C GLY A 362 11.13 22.99 3.75
N GLY A 363 11.72 21.83 4.08
CA GLY A 363 11.55 21.14 5.37
C GLY A 363 10.25 20.33 5.48
N GLN A 364 9.40 20.33 4.47
CA GLN A 364 8.15 19.56 4.42
C GLN A 364 8.37 18.25 3.69
N PHE A 365 7.92 17.15 4.31
CA PHE A 365 7.95 15.81 3.73
C PHE A 365 6.63 15.50 3.03
N SER A 366 6.73 14.81 1.89
CA SER A 366 5.56 14.35 1.14
C SER A 366 5.79 12.97 0.55
N ILE A 367 4.73 12.17 0.49
CA ILE A 367 4.63 10.98 -0.36
C ILE A 367 3.93 11.36 -1.65
N GLY A 368 4.48 10.93 -2.77
CA GLY A 368 3.92 11.16 -4.09
C GLY A 368 4.10 9.98 -5.01
N VAL A 369 3.51 10.11 -6.20
CA VAL A 369 3.64 9.17 -7.32
C VAL A 369 3.96 9.93 -8.60
N MET A 370 4.68 9.28 -9.53
CA MET A 370 4.96 9.80 -10.87
C MET A 370 4.98 8.66 -11.87
N LEU A 371 4.86 8.99 -13.15
CA LEU A 371 5.12 8.03 -14.23
C LEU A 371 6.61 7.64 -14.28
N PRO A 372 6.98 6.48 -14.84
CA PRO A 372 8.38 6.06 -14.95
C PRO A 372 9.28 7.00 -15.78
N ASN A 373 8.69 7.84 -16.62
CA ASN A 373 9.40 8.89 -17.34
C ASN A 373 9.60 10.19 -16.53
N GLY A 374 9.04 10.25 -15.30
CA GLY A 374 9.11 11.40 -14.39
C GLY A 374 7.98 12.42 -14.55
N GLU A 375 7.07 12.20 -15.49
CA GLU A 375 5.91 13.07 -15.71
C GLU A 375 4.77 12.76 -14.73
N SER A 376 3.75 13.63 -14.72
CA SER A 376 2.51 13.47 -13.94
C SER A 376 2.75 13.28 -12.45
N GLU A 377 3.71 14.02 -11.87
CA GLU A 377 3.93 14.02 -10.41
C GLU A 377 2.66 14.44 -9.67
N LYS A 378 2.21 13.61 -8.73
CA LYS A 378 1.09 13.87 -7.82
C LYS A 378 1.55 13.63 -6.39
N LEU A 379 1.42 14.65 -5.51
CA LEU A 379 1.64 14.50 -4.08
C LEU A 379 0.33 14.00 -3.45
N LEU A 380 0.42 12.98 -2.61
CA LEU A 380 -0.72 12.29 -2.01
C LEU A 380 -0.86 12.61 -0.52
N SER A 381 0.24 12.59 0.22
CA SER A 381 0.29 12.88 1.64
C SER A 381 1.43 13.82 1.96
N THR A 382 1.19 14.73 2.89
CA THR A 382 2.20 15.70 3.34
C THR A 382 2.14 15.81 4.87
N GLY A 383 3.29 16.02 5.51
CA GLY A 383 3.35 16.11 6.96
C GLY A 383 4.70 16.59 7.50
N TYR A 384 4.82 16.61 8.82
CA TYR A 384 6.05 16.95 9.53
C TYR A 384 7.18 15.96 9.22
N LEU A 385 6.86 14.66 9.20
CA LEU A 385 7.72 13.58 8.71
C LEU A 385 6.83 12.54 8.05
N VAL A 386 7.01 12.30 6.77
CA VAL A 386 6.27 11.30 5.99
C VAL A 386 7.25 10.58 5.09
N GLU A 387 7.39 9.27 5.20
CA GLU A 387 8.40 8.54 4.45
C GLU A 387 8.14 7.03 4.33
N GLY A 388 8.90 6.40 3.42
CA GLY A 388 8.98 4.94 3.33
C GLY A 388 7.74 4.31 2.71
N ALA A 389 7.16 4.92 1.67
CA ALA A 389 5.98 4.40 0.99
C ALA A 389 6.22 3.01 0.40
N LYS A 390 5.21 2.14 0.54
CA LYS A 390 5.12 0.83 -0.11
C LYS A 390 3.72 0.63 -0.70
N TRP A 391 3.64 -0.08 -1.80
CA TRP A 391 2.39 -0.35 -2.47
C TRP A 391 1.59 -1.46 -1.82
N SER A 392 0.27 -1.32 -1.82
CA SER A 392 -0.64 -2.46 -1.59
C SER A 392 -0.51 -3.49 -2.71
N PRO A 393 -0.87 -4.76 -2.45
CA PRO A 393 -0.79 -5.80 -3.47
C PRO A 393 -1.58 -5.53 -4.75
N ASN A 394 -2.68 -4.76 -4.64
CA ASN A 394 -3.51 -4.36 -5.79
C ASN A 394 -3.05 -3.06 -6.48
N GLY A 395 -2.01 -2.39 -5.98
CA GLY A 395 -1.47 -1.18 -6.59
C GLY A 395 -2.32 0.08 -6.44
N ARG A 396 -3.39 0.04 -5.62
CA ARG A 396 -4.28 1.18 -5.42
C ARG A 396 -3.89 2.07 -4.23
N TYR A 397 -3.26 1.48 -3.21
CA TYR A 397 -2.95 2.17 -1.97
C TYR A 397 -1.44 2.23 -1.73
N LEU A 398 -1.02 3.26 -0.98
CA LEU A 398 0.32 3.34 -0.42
C LEU A 398 0.24 3.32 1.10
N ILE A 399 1.05 2.47 1.73
CA ILE A 399 1.32 2.51 3.17
C ILE A 399 2.63 3.24 3.42
N PHE A 400 2.70 4.05 4.48
CA PHE A 400 3.89 4.82 4.85
C PHE A 400 3.89 5.17 6.32
N SER A 401 5.04 5.61 6.84
CA SER A 401 5.18 6.14 8.19
C SER A 401 4.91 7.65 8.20
N LYS A 402 4.12 8.14 9.16
CA LYS A 402 3.78 9.57 9.31
C LYS A 402 3.84 10.01 10.76
N LYS A 403 4.54 11.13 11.01
CA LYS A 403 4.42 11.94 12.23
C LYS A 403 3.61 13.17 11.91
N LYS A 404 2.62 13.48 12.73
CA LYS A 404 1.77 14.67 12.55
C LYS A 404 2.44 15.95 13.03
N GLY A 405 3.31 15.84 14.04
CA GLY A 405 3.98 16.99 14.64
C GLY A 405 5.27 16.62 15.38
N PRO A 406 5.97 17.64 15.93
CA PRO A 406 7.26 17.44 16.60
C PRO A 406 7.14 16.98 18.06
N PHE A 407 5.98 17.14 18.72
CA PHE A 407 5.82 16.93 20.15
C PHE A 407 4.61 16.08 20.51
N GLY A 408 4.64 15.48 21.73
CA GLY A 408 3.54 14.73 22.30
C GLY A 408 3.17 13.49 21.46
N LYS A 409 1.87 13.17 21.41
CA LYS A 409 1.35 12.02 20.62
C LYS A 409 1.62 12.18 19.13
N ASP A 410 1.67 13.39 18.60
CA ASP A 410 1.92 13.68 17.19
C ASP A 410 3.38 13.41 16.76
N SER A 411 4.31 13.30 17.71
CA SER A 411 5.71 12.94 17.45
C SER A 411 5.95 11.44 17.37
N ILE A 412 4.95 10.61 17.72
CA ILE A 412 5.02 9.15 17.57
C ILE A 412 4.68 8.81 16.13
N PRO A 413 5.60 8.16 15.39
CA PRO A 413 5.31 7.75 14.02
C PRO A 413 4.23 6.67 14.02
N ARG A 414 3.25 6.81 13.11
CA ARG A 414 2.17 5.84 12.91
C ARG A 414 2.16 5.41 11.46
N LEU A 415 1.59 4.23 11.17
CA LEU A 415 1.39 3.80 9.80
C LEU A 415 0.08 4.38 9.25
N TRP A 416 0.18 4.92 8.06
CA TRP A 416 -0.94 5.51 7.34
C TRP A 416 -1.05 4.86 5.97
N ILE A 417 -2.28 4.76 5.48
CA ILE A 417 -2.59 4.30 4.14
C ILE A 417 -3.29 5.44 3.41
N VAL A 418 -2.92 5.67 2.15
CA VAL A 418 -3.58 6.63 1.24
C VAL A 418 -4.04 5.94 -0.03
N ASP A 419 -5.27 6.20 -0.47
CA ASP A 419 -5.78 5.82 -1.79
C ASP A 419 -5.22 6.79 -2.83
N ILE A 420 -4.50 6.29 -3.84
CA ILE A 420 -3.86 7.13 -4.87
C ILE A 420 -4.87 7.83 -5.79
N ILE A 421 -6.09 7.33 -5.87
CA ILE A 421 -7.17 7.88 -6.70
C ILE A 421 -7.90 8.98 -5.94
N THR A 422 -8.46 8.65 -4.78
CA THR A 422 -9.30 9.57 -3.98
C THR A 422 -8.50 10.52 -3.11
N GLY A 423 -7.27 10.14 -2.72
CA GLY A 423 -6.48 10.86 -1.71
C GLY A 423 -6.95 10.63 -0.28
N PHE A 424 -7.93 9.75 -0.05
CA PHE A 424 -8.41 9.43 1.29
C PHE A 424 -7.32 8.73 2.10
N GLU A 425 -7.06 9.24 3.31
CA GLU A 425 -6.05 8.72 4.23
C GLU A 425 -6.69 8.14 5.49
N PHE A 426 -6.16 7.01 5.96
CA PHE A 426 -6.53 6.43 7.26
C PHE A 426 -5.33 5.80 7.95
N GLU A 427 -5.41 5.74 9.29
CA GLU A 427 -4.36 5.15 10.13
C GLU A 427 -4.55 3.64 10.28
N VAL A 428 -3.45 2.87 10.15
CA VAL A 428 -3.43 1.43 10.42
C VAL A 428 -3.43 1.21 11.93
N PRO A 429 -4.33 0.38 12.48
CA PRO A 429 -4.30 0.05 13.91
C PRO A 429 -3.00 -0.66 14.29
N THR A 430 -2.12 0.02 15.02
CA THR A 430 -0.90 -0.52 15.63
C THR A 430 -0.91 -0.21 17.12
N PRO A 431 -0.15 -0.90 17.99
CA PRO A 431 -0.13 -0.66 19.42
C PRO A 431 0.09 0.84 19.75
N GLU A 432 -0.74 1.40 20.62
CA GLU A 432 -0.83 2.87 20.85
C GLU A 432 0.44 3.47 21.46
N ASN A 433 1.16 2.70 22.28
CA ASN A 433 2.33 3.19 23.05
C ASN A 433 3.66 3.02 22.29
N GLU A 434 3.63 2.50 21.07
CA GLU A 434 4.81 2.27 20.25
C GLU A 434 4.71 3.06 18.96
N GLY A 435 5.84 3.60 18.49
CA GLY A 435 5.93 4.12 17.13
C GLY A 435 5.91 2.99 16.11
N ALA A 436 5.51 3.29 14.87
CA ALA A 436 5.52 2.34 13.78
C ALA A 436 6.13 2.98 12.52
N THR A 437 7.21 2.35 12.02
CA THR A 437 8.02 2.84 10.89
C THR A 437 8.35 1.72 9.91
N ASP A 438 8.95 2.08 8.78
CA ASP A 438 9.48 1.14 7.78
C ASP A 438 8.47 0.04 7.38
N PRO A 439 7.26 0.37 6.92
CA PRO A 439 6.31 -0.65 6.51
C PRO A 439 6.76 -1.38 5.25
N ASP A 440 6.31 -2.63 5.11
CA ASP A 440 6.20 -3.35 3.85
C ASP A 440 4.86 -4.07 3.77
N TRP A 441 4.32 -4.26 2.56
CA TRP A 441 2.95 -4.72 2.38
C TRP A 441 2.86 -5.82 1.33
N ALA A 442 2.32 -6.96 1.72
CA ALA A 442 2.14 -8.09 0.83
C ALA A 442 0.75 -8.74 1.01
N ALA A 443 0.24 -9.39 -0.05
CA ALA A 443 -0.92 -10.25 0.11
C ALA A 443 -0.58 -11.40 1.09
N SER A 444 -1.53 -11.92 1.86
CA SER A 444 -1.25 -13.07 2.73
C SER A 444 -0.98 -14.34 1.90
N ASN A 445 -0.17 -15.24 2.42
CA ASN A 445 -0.12 -16.62 1.92
C ASN A 445 -1.47 -17.26 2.30
N GLN A 446 -2.34 -17.52 1.30
CA GLN A 446 -3.59 -18.26 1.50
C GLN A 446 -3.29 -19.73 1.73
#